data_1d26a900c79a4a9876b3ce8d4f445c2d
#
_entry.id   1d26a900c79a4a9876b3ce8d4f445c2d
#
_cell.length_a   1.000
_cell.length_b   1.000
_cell.length_c   1.000
_cell.angle_alpha   90.00
_cell.angle_beta   90.00
_cell.angle_gamma   90.00
#
_symmetry.space_group_name_H-M   'P 1'
#
loop_
_entity.id
_entity.type
_entity.pdbx_description
1 polymer ?
#
loop_
_entity_poly.entity_id
_entity_poly.type
_entity_poly.pdbx_seq_one_letter_code
_entity_poly.pdbx_strand_id
1 'polypeptide(L)'
;ISFGTHVAGAHGGLIMDMWLRNGSEAALDDLRVQNCVMFRELAGFEVQTNDNKLLLPPYIACHDVEGRRWAITAWTPHQRCWANAPCPCMHSDPQFPDCAPGETQRLKGWFSFYQGVDIVGEIQRLQDLGWDR
;
A
#
# COMPACT_ATOMS: atom_id res chain seq x y z
N ILE A 1 3.06 -10.04 -21.96
CA ILE A 1 2.60 -9.66 -20.62
C ILE A 1 2.02 -8.26 -20.70
N SER A 2 0.85 -8.04 -20.12
CA SER A 2 0.25 -6.73 -19.96
C SER A 2 -0.16 -6.50 -18.49
N PHE A 3 -0.16 -5.26 -18.06
CA PHE A 3 -0.54 -4.88 -16.69
C PHE A 3 -1.13 -3.48 -16.66
N GLY A 4 -1.83 -3.18 -15.59
CA GLY A 4 -2.40 -1.86 -15.38
C GLY A 4 -2.95 -1.69 -13.97
N THR A 5 -3.38 -0.48 -13.65
CA THR A 5 -3.99 -0.16 -12.36
C THR A 5 -5.22 0.70 -12.59
N HIS A 6 -6.30 0.35 -11.92
CA HIS A 6 -7.48 1.20 -11.76
C HIS A 6 -7.49 1.81 -10.36
N VAL A 7 -7.77 3.10 -10.27
CA VAL A 7 -7.83 3.83 -8.99
C VAL A 7 -9.17 4.51 -8.88
N ALA A 8 -9.86 4.33 -7.76
CA ALA A 8 -11.16 4.94 -7.48
C ALA A 8 -11.22 5.49 -6.05
N GLY A 9 -11.88 6.64 -5.88
CA GLY A 9 -12.18 7.18 -4.55
C GLY A 9 -13.33 6.40 -3.90
N ALA A 10 -13.14 5.97 -2.65
CA ALA A 10 -14.17 5.30 -1.85
C ALA A 10 -13.89 5.45 -0.35
N HIS A 11 -14.94 5.62 0.45
CA HIS A 11 -14.87 5.58 1.92
C HIS A 11 -13.83 6.52 2.56
N GLY A 12 -13.54 7.67 1.94
CA GLY A 12 -12.56 8.64 2.43
C GLY A 12 -11.11 8.32 2.06
N GLY A 13 -10.89 7.37 1.15
CA GLY A 13 -9.58 6.99 0.64
C GLY A 13 -9.63 6.63 -0.84
N LEU A 14 -8.57 5.98 -1.29
CA LEU A 14 -8.43 5.43 -2.64
C LEU A 14 -8.36 3.92 -2.57
N ILE A 15 -9.18 3.25 -3.37
CA ILE A 15 -9.04 1.82 -3.67
C ILE A 15 -8.28 1.70 -4.99
N MET A 16 -7.29 0.84 -5.01
CA MET A 16 -6.45 0.56 -6.16
C MET A 16 -6.59 -0.91 -6.54
N ASP A 17 -6.82 -1.18 -7.82
CA ASP A 17 -6.89 -2.52 -8.37
C ASP A 17 -5.82 -2.65 -9.45
N MET A 18 -4.71 -3.32 -9.10
CA MET A 18 -3.62 -3.58 -10.03
C MET A 18 -3.81 -4.98 -10.61
N TRP A 19 -3.69 -5.10 -11.91
CA TRP A 19 -3.81 -6.37 -12.59
C TRP A 19 -2.59 -6.65 -13.48
N LEU A 20 -2.31 -7.95 -13.65
CA LEU A 20 -1.29 -8.47 -14.56
C LEU A 20 -1.88 -9.64 -15.33
N ARG A 21 -1.77 -9.61 -16.66
CA ARG A 21 -2.16 -10.72 -17.54
C ARG A 21 -0.92 -11.36 -18.14
N ASN A 22 -0.81 -12.66 -17.96
CA ASN A 22 0.25 -13.46 -18.57
C ASN A 22 -0.14 -13.87 -20.00
N GLY A 23 0.37 -13.14 -20.98
CA GLY A 23 0.21 -13.47 -22.40
C GLY A 23 1.40 -14.27 -22.97
N SER A 24 2.28 -14.82 -22.12
CA SER A 24 3.39 -15.69 -22.55
C SER A 24 2.99 -17.19 -22.49
N GLU A 25 3.86 -18.04 -22.96
CA GLU A 25 3.68 -19.51 -22.92
C GLU A 25 4.20 -20.15 -21.62
N ALA A 26 4.92 -19.38 -20.78
CA ALA A 26 5.46 -19.83 -19.51
C ALA A 26 4.67 -19.28 -18.33
N ALA A 27 4.58 -20.05 -17.25
CA ALA A 27 4.04 -19.56 -15.99
C ALA A 27 4.96 -18.45 -15.41
N LEU A 28 4.35 -17.47 -14.77
CA LEU A 28 5.03 -16.41 -14.03
C LEU A 28 4.85 -16.66 -12.54
N ASP A 29 5.95 -16.70 -11.82
CA ASP A 29 6.00 -16.92 -10.38
C ASP A 29 6.85 -15.83 -9.68
N ASP A 30 6.77 -15.75 -8.36
CA ASP A 30 7.54 -14.82 -7.50
C ASP A 30 7.51 -13.37 -7.98
N LEU A 31 6.40 -12.91 -8.54
CA LEU A 31 6.24 -11.55 -9.05
C LEU A 31 5.94 -10.58 -7.90
N ARG A 32 6.95 -9.82 -7.50
CA ARG A 32 6.85 -8.84 -6.42
C ARG A 32 6.69 -7.44 -6.97
N VAL A 33 5.91 -6.63 -6.26
CA VAL A 33 5.74 -5.22 -6.58
C VAL A 33 6.26 -4.38 -5.42
N GLN A 34 7.11 -3.42 -5.71
CA GLN A 34 7.55 -2.44 -4.73
C GLN A 34 6.66 -1.20 -4.83
N ASN A 35 5.82 -0.99 -3.83
CA ASN A 35 4.96 0.18 -3.73
C ASN A 35 5.57 1.20 -2.76
N CYS A 36 6.03 2.33 -3.29
CA CYS A 36 6.63 3.41 -2.53
C CYS A 36 5.69 4.59 -2.42
N VAL A 37 5.40 5.01 -1.18
CA VAL A 37 4.80 6.30 -0.90
C VAL A 37 5.92 7.24 -0.48
N MET A 38 6.22 8.23 -1.33
CA MET A 38 7.29 9.22 -1.12
C MET A 38 6.71 10.52 -0.59
N PHE A 39 7.24 11.00 0.54
CA PHE A 39 6.73 12.17 1.25
C PHE A 39 7.55 13.44 1.07
N ARG A 40 8.57 13.45 0.22
CA ARG A 40 9.51 14.57 0.07
C ARG A 40 8.85 15.93 -0.08
N GLU A 41 7.74 16.00 -0.81
CA GLU A 41 7.02 17.24 -1.11
C GLU A 41 5.73 17.39 -0.29
N LEU A 42 5.49 16.50 0.68
CA LEU A 42 4.30 16.56 1.52
C LEU A 42 4.61 17.27 2.84
N ALA A 43 4.12 18.50 2.98
CA ALA A 43 4.39 19.35 4.13
C ALA A 43 4.09 18.68 5.48
N GLY A 44 5.11 18.59 6.33
CA GLY A 44 5.07 17.94 7.63
C GLY A 44 5.40 16.45 7.63
N PHE A 45 5.61 15.81 6.47
CA PHE A 45 5.94 14.39 6.36
C PHE A 45 7.36 14.14 5.83
N GLU A 46 8.11 15.18 5.53
CA GLU A 46 9.42 15.13 4.89
C GLU A 46 10.56 14.67 5.79
N VAL A 47 10.28 14.35 7.06
CA VAL A 47 11.30 13.93 8.02
C VAL A 47 11.86 12.56 7.66
N GLN A 48 13.18 12.47 7.52
CA GLN A 48 13.90 11.24 7.17
C GLN A 48 14.19 10.41 8.43
N THR A 49 13.18 9.67 8.88
CA THR A 49 13.24 8.78 10.05
C THR A 49 12.30 7.61 9.89
N ASN A 50 12.52 6.54 10.66
CA ASN A 50 11.54 5.46 10.82
C ASN A 50 10.69 5.61 12.09
N ASP A 51 11.01 6.57 12.98
CA ASP A 51 10.31 6.74 14.26
C ASP A 51 8.87 7.23 14.10
N ASN A 52 8.55 7.85 12.96
CA ASN A 52 7.21 8.33 12.62
C ASN A 52 6.37 7.28 11.85
N LYS A 53 6.80 6.03 11.81
CA LYS A 53 6.13 4.97 11.05
C LYS A 53 5.62 3.86 11.95
N LEU A 54 4.39 3.42 11.66
CA LEU A 54 3.73 2.30 12.32
C LEU A 54 3.53 1.19 11.29
N LEU A 55 4.08 0.00 11.57
CA LEU A 55 3.97 -1.18 10.73
C LEU A 55 2.99 -2.17 11.37
N LEU A 56 1.85 -2.35 10.72
CA LEU A 56 0.81 -3.33 11.08
C LEU A 56 0.36 -4.07 9.80
N PRO A 57 1.18 -5.00 9.29
CA PRO A 57 0.92 -5.65 7.99
C PRO A 57 -0.53 -6.12 7.81
N PRO A 58 -1.15 -5.88 6.62
CA PRO A 58 -0.59 -5.28 5.41
C PRO A 58 -0.47 -3.75 5.43
N TYR A 59 -0.88 -3.09 6.53
CA TYR A 59 -0.85 -1.65 6.66
C TYR A 59 0.51 -1.14 7.10
N ILE A 60 0.89 -0.01 6.53
CA ILE A 60 1.93 0.87 7.06
C ILE A 60 1.38 2.29 7.09
N ALA A 61 1.65 3.00 8.18
CA ALA A 61 1.24 4.37 8.36
C ALA A 61 2.42 5.25 8.74
N CYS A 62 2.39 6.50 8.29
CA CYS A 62 3.39 7.52 8.64
C CYS A 62 2.66 8.74 9.18
N HIS A 63 3.11 9.27 10.33
CA HIS A 63 2.56 10.52 10.85
C HIS A 63 3.42 11.74 10.49
N ASP A 64 2.77 12.90 10.47
CA ASP A 64 3.45 14.19 10.32
C ASP A 64 4.24 14.57 11.59
N VAL A 65 4.96 15.67 11.52
CA VAL A 65 5.80 16.18 12.64
C VAL A 65 5.00 16.46 13.92
N GLU A 66 3.69 16.71 13.81
CA GLU A 66 2.82 16.95 14.95
C GLU A 66 2.16 15.67 15.52
N GLY A 67 2.28 14.54 14.81
CA GLY A 67 1.66 13.28 15.18
C GLY A 67 0.13 13.27 15.08
N ARG A 68 -0.45 14.14 14.27
CA ARG A 68 -1.91 14.31 14.14
C ARG A 68 -2.48 13.98 12.77
N ARG A 69 -1.67 13.99 11.74
CA ARG A 69 -2.05 13.59 10.39
C ARG A 69 -1.27 12.35 10.02
N TRP A 70 -1.95 11.37 9.47
CA TRP A 70 -1.37 10.10 9.07
C TRP A 70 -1.64 9.86 7.60
N ALA A 71 -0.64 9.37 6.89
CA ALA A 71 -0.81 8.73 5.59
C ALA A 71 -0.78 7.22 5.83
N ILE A 72 -1.73 6.49 5.24
CA ILE A 72 -1.91 5.05 5.44
C ILE A 72 -1.92 4.39 4.08
N THR A 73 -1.16 3.31 3.90
CA THR A 73 -1.26 2.46 2.72
C THR A 73 -1.25 0.99 3.10
N ALA A 74 -1.90 0.16 2.27
CA ALA A 74 -1.91 -1.29 2.41
C ALA A 74 -2.07 -1.93 1.04
N TRP A 75 -1.49 -3.12 0.86
CA TRP A 75 -1.66 -3.92 -0.35
C TRP A 75 -1.80 -5.39 -0.02
N THR A 76 -2.67 -6.09 -0.78
CA THR A 76 -2.92 -7.52 -0.66
C THR A 76 -2.93 -8.22 -2.04
N PRO A 77 -2.50 -9.48 -2.14
CA PRO A 77 -1.82 -10.29 -1.12
C PRO A 77 -0.52 -9.63 -0.66
N HIS A 78 -0.33 -9.59 0.67
CA HIS A 78 0.79 -8.89 1.30
C HIS A 78 2.07 -9.71 1.26
N GLN A 79 3.20 -9.05 0.98
CA GLN A 79 4.53 -9.64 1.04
C GLN A 79 5.35 -9.05 2.21
N ARG A 80 5.48 -7.71 2.26
CA ARG A 80 6.20 -7.04 3.36
C ARG A 80 5.79 -5.58 3.54
N CYS A 81 5.90 -5.09 4.77
CA CYS A 81 5.95 -3.66 5.08
C CYS A 81 7.36 -3.25 5.49
N TRP A 82 7.83 -2.12 5.01
CA TRP A 82 9.13 -1.58 5.39
C TRP A 82 9.22 -0.08 5.14
N ALA A 83 10.23 0.55 5.75
CA ALA A 83 10.54 1.96 5.57
C ALA A 83 12.05 2.14 5.49
N ASN A 84 12.47 3.22 4.82
CA ASN A 84 13.88 3.53 4.63
C ASN A 84 14.20 4.85 5.35
N ALA A 85 15.00 4.78 6.43
CA ALA A 85 15.32 5.96 7.24
C ALA A 85 16.02 7.10 6.46
N PRO A 86 16.91 6.86 5.48
CA PRO A 86 17.50 7.91 4.65
C PRO A 86 16.53 8.58 3.68
N CYS A 87 15.30 8.12 3.60
CA CYS A 87 14.30 8.59 2.64
C CYS A 87 12.96 8.77 3.33
N PRO A 88 12.25 9.90 3.15
CA PRO A 88 10.92 10.06 3.74
C PRO A 88 9.91 9.24 2.92
N CYS A 89 9.92 7.93 3.13
CA CYS A 89 9.05 7.01 2.40
C CYS A 89 8.58 5.84 3.25
N MET A 90 7.52 5.19 2.78
CA MET A 90 7.01 3.95 3.35
C MET A 90 6.54 3.00 2.25
N HIS A 91 6.55 1.70 2.54
CA HIS A 91 6.24 0.64 1.60
C HIS A 91 5.30 -0.39 2.21
N SER A 92 4.24 -0.72 1.49
CA SER A 92 3.48 -1.96 1.64
C SER A 92 3.59 -2.70 0.31
N ASP A 93 4.49 -3.67 0.26
CA ASP A 93 4.82 -4.38 -0.97
C ASP A 93 3.96 -5.65 -1.08
N PRO A 94 3.15 -5.79 -2.13
CA PRO A 94 2.43 -7.02 -2.42
C PRO A 94 3.23 -7.97 -3.30
N GLN A 95 2.72 -9.19 -3.39
CA GLN A 95 3.19 -10.20 -4.33
C GLN A 95 2.00 -10.75 -5.10
N PHE A 96 2.11 -10.79 -6.43
CA PHE A 96 1.11 -11.46 -7.24
C PHE A 96 1.08 -12.97 -6.95
N PRO A 97 -0.10 -13.59 -6.92
CA PRO A 97 -0.18 -15.04 -7.03
C PRO A 97 0.48 -15.54 -8.32
N ASP A 98 0.91 -16.80 -8.32
CA ASP A 98 1.41 -17.43 -9.53
C ASP A 98 0.38 -17.28 -10.67
N CYS A 99 0.87 -17.01 -11.88
CA CYS A 99 0.04 -16.66 -13.02
C CYS A 99 0.37 -17.58 -14.20
N ALA A 100 -0.50 -18.54 -14.45
CA ALA A 100 -0.36 -19.46 -15.59
C ALA A 100 -0.54 -18.73 -16.93
N PRO A 101 -0.08 -19.33 -18.05
CA PRO A 101 -0.33 -18.79 -19.39
C PRO A 101 -1.80 -18.46 -19.63
N GLY A 102 -2.07 -17.24 -20.10
CA GLY A 102 -3.42 -16.75 -20.38
C GLY A 102 -4.21 -16.23 -19.17
N GLU A 103 -3.74 -16.47 -17.95
CA GLU A 103 -4.40 -15.99 -16.73
C GLU A 103 -4.18 -14.50 -16.45
N THR A 104 -5.04 -13.98 -15.58
CA THR A 104 -4.93 -12.61 -15.03
C THR A 104 -4.97 -12.70 -13.52
N GLN A 105 -3.97 -12.11 -12.87
CA GLN A 105 -3.91 -11.97 -11.42
C GLN A 105 -4.11 -10.52 -11.01
N ARG A 106 -4.56 -10.31 -9.75
CA ARG A 106 -4.88 -8.99 -9.23
C ARG A 106 -4.29 -8.76 -7.84
N LEU A 107 -3.97 -7.50 -7.58
CA LEU A 107 -3.61 -6.97 -6.28
C LEU A 107 -4.60 -5.88 -5.90
N LYS A 108 -4.98 -5.82 -4.64
CA LYS A 108 -5.80 -4.74 -4.10
C LYS A 108 -4.95 -3.83 -3.23
N GLY A 109 -5.15 -2.53 -3.40
CA GLY A 109 -4.45 -1.51 -2.64
C GLY A 109 -5.40 -0.50 -2.01
N TRP A 110 -4.97 0.04 -0.89
CA TRP A 110 -5.61 1.13 -0.18
C TRP A 110 -4.62 2.27 0.05
N PHE A 111 -5.11 3.51 -0.08
CA PHE A 111 -4.40 4.70 0.37
C PHE A 111 -5.38 5.70 0.97
N SER A 112 -5.06 6.26 2.14
CA SER A 112 -5.85 7.33 2.76
C SER A 112 -5.01 8.25 3.63
N PHE A 113 -5.59 9.41 3.93
CA PHE A 113 -5.15 10.26 5.04
C PHE A 113 -6.13 10.11 6.21
N TYR A 114 -5.60 10.15 7.42
CA TYR A 114 -6.35 10.19 8.66
C TYR A 114 -5.91 11.37 9.51
N GLN A 115 -6.85 12.09 10.09
CA GLN A 115 -6.58 13.17 11.05
C GLN A 115 -7.08 12.74 12.42
N GLY A 116 -6.18 12.53 13.35
CA GLY A 116 -6.45 12.08 14.70
C GLY A 116 -5.25 11.45 15.37
N VAL A 117 -5.44 10.94 16.58
CA VAL A 117 -4.39 10.31 17.39
C VAL A 117 -4.60 8.80 17.56
N ASP A 118 -5.79 8.29 17.26
CA ASP A 118 -6.11 6.86 17.36
C ASP A 118 -5.88 6.14 16.02
N ILE A 119 -4.64 6.02 15.62
CA ILE A 119 -4.27 5.35 14.35
C ILE A 119 -4.62 3.86 14.36
N VAL A 120 -4.55 3.20 15.52
CA VAL A 120 -4.88 1.77 15.62
C VAL A 120 -6.37 1.55 15.41
N GLY A 121 -7.23 2.39 16.01
CA GLY A 121 -8.67 2.37 15.77
C GLY A 121 -9.03 2.67 14.32
N GLU A 122 -8.32 3.60 13.67
CA GLU A 122 -8.52 3.86 12.25
C GLU A 122 -8.15 2.67 11.37
N ILE A 123 -7.02 2.00 11.63
CA ILE A 123 -6.63 0.79 10.90
C ILE A 123 -7.67 -0.32 11.10
N GLN A 124 -8.21 -0.49 12.31
CA GLN A 124 -9.29 -1.45 12.55
C GLN A 124 -10.53 -1.10 11.72
N ARG A 125 -10.91 0.18 11.67
CA ARG A 125 -12.03 0.64 10.82
C ARG A 125 -11.79 0.30 9.34
N LEU A 126 -10.57 0.47 8.85
CA LEU A 126 -10.22 0.12 7.46
C LEU A 126 -10.31 -1.40 7.20
N GLN A 127 -9.90 -2.22 8.16
CA GLN A 127 -10.06 -3.69 8.08
C GLN A 127 -11.54 -4.08 7.98
N ASP A 128 -12.39 -3.44 8.81
CA ASP A 128 -13.83 -3.72 8.83
C ASP A 128 -14.56 -3.29 7.55
N LEU A 129 -14.00 -2.33 6.79
CA LEU A 129 -14.53 -1.96 5.47
C LEU A 129 -14.44 -3.09 4.43
N GLY A 130 -13.44 -3.98 4.55
CA GLY A 130 -13.23 -5.06 3.60
C GLY A 130 -12.91 -4.56 2.19
N TRP A 131 -12.11 -3.51 2.08
CA TRP A 131 -11.73 -2.88 0.81
C TRP A 131 -10.94 -3.81 -0.14
N ASP A 132 -10.37 -4.87 0.38
CA ASP A 132 -9.55 -5.87 -0.30
C ASP A 132 -10.33 -7.08 -0.83
N ARG A 133 -11.65 -7.10 -0.63
CA ARG A 133 -12.56 -8.17 -1.10
C ARG A 133 -13.04 -7.99 -2.53
#